data_6f066f4c5be9a4374a1dae2290cff1fa
#
_entry.id   6f066f4c5be9a4374a1dae2290cff1fa
#
_cell.length_a   1.000
_cell.length_b   1.000
_cell.length_c   1.000
_cell.angle_alpha   90.00
_cell.angle_beta   90.00
_cell.angle_gamma   90.00
#
_symmetry.space_group_name_H-M   'P 1'
#
loop_
_entity.id
_entity.type
_entity.pdbx_description
1 polymer ?
#
loop_
_entity_poly.entity_id
_entity_poly.type
_entity_poly.pdbx_seq_one_letter_code
_entity_poly.pdbx_strand_id
1 'polypeptide(L)'
;YEFLTTKAPDVPDQFQITNIQPTTTGVTFTVTPQSADEWYCAWITTKSTYESFEPESYIQGVYYGLNNIAVGKQMTMSDYVKSIAKQGTAEWSNYDGDLKPKTDYVILAFYVDPNNEDQLMVYDYAYTKAEFRTETPTTEISLTLGDIKNLTDNGDGTAEVTVHVKASLATSYRIGAHTQTEIDEEIANGYGPEDWGDFWISWRPSSDVEGICSPEGADVTALIPFVAGQGYCLIFRVR
;
A
#
# COMPACT_ATOMS: atom_id res chain seq x y z
N TYR A 1 -20.84 -39.90 0.61
CA TYR A 1 -21.01 -39.09 -0.61
C TYR A 1 -19.63 -38.59 -1.00
N GLU A 2 -19.08 -39.14 -2.11
CA GLU A 2 -17.86 -38.57 -2.72
C GLU A 2 -18.27 -37.37 -3.58
N PHE A 3 -17.78 -36.21 -3.23
CA PHE A 3 -17.85 -35.05 -4.12
C PHE A 3 -16.66 -35.12 -5.04
N LEU A 4 -16.87 -35.42 -6.31
CA LEU A 4 -15.90 -35.18 -7.34
C LEU A 4 -15.83 -33.67 -7.59
N THR A 5 -14.81 -33.02 -7.06
CA THR A 5 -14.43 -31.70 -7.53
C THR A 5 -13.89 -31.86 -8.95
N THR A 6 -14.66 -31.49 -9.94
CA THR A 6 -14.13 -31.35 -11.29
C THR A 6 -13.11 -30.21 -11.26
N LYS A 7 -11.89 -30.48 -11.73
CA LYS A 7 -10.91 -29.41 -11.99
C LYS A 7 -11.62 -28.32 -12.79
N ALA A 8 -11.53 -27.08 -12.32
CA ALA A 8 -12.04 -25.94 -13.10
C ALA A 8 -11.49 -26.06 -14.54
N PRO A 9 -12.31 -25.82 -15.57
CA PRO A 9 -11.83 -25.87 -16.94
C PRO A 9 -10.63 -24.93 -17.06
N ASP A 10 -9.58 -25.38 -17.79
CA ASP A 10 -8.45 -24.50 -18.14
C ASP A 10 -9.05 -23.36 -19.00
N VAL A 11 -9.34 -22.24 -18.37
CA VAL A 11 -9.80 -21.06 -19.10
C VAL A 11 -8.56 -20.46 -19.76
N PRO A 12 -8.51 -20.36 -21.10
CA PRO A 12 -7.37 -19.77 -21.78
C PRO A 12 -7.17 -18.33 -21.31
N ASP A 13 -5.91 -17.86 -21.37
CA ASP A 13 -5.58 -16.47 -21.07
C ASP A 13 -6.55 -15.52 -21.77
N GLN A 14 -7.36 -14.82 -20.99
CA GLN A 14 -8.42 -13.95 -21.52
C GLN A 14 -7.93 -12.53 -21.78
N PHE A 15 -6.72 -12.23 -21.35
CA PHE A 15 -6.10 -10.93 -21.50
C PHE A 15 -4.66 -11.07 -21.96
N GLN A 16 -4.19 -10.05 -22.66
CA GLN A 16 -2.76 -9.81 -22.85
C GLN A 16 -2.38 -8.60 -21.99
N ILE A 17 -1.43 -8.81 -21.08
CA ILE A 17 -0.85 -7.74 -20.26
C ILE A 17 0.53 -7.45 -20.84
N THR A 18 0.70 -6.26 -21.41
CA THR A 18 1.90 -5.87 -22.17
C THR A 18 2.39 -4.48 -21.76
N ASN A 19 3.51 -4.05 -22.30
CA ASN A 19 4.08 -2.72 -22.05
C ASN A 19 4.22 -2.40 -20.56
N ILE A 20 4.61 -3.40 -19.77
CA ILE A 20 4.81 -3.22 -18.33
C ILE A 20 6.07 -2.39 -18.14
N GLN A 21 5.89 -1.17 -17.60
CA GLN A 21 6.96 -0.21 -17.32
C GLN A 21 6.94 0.15 -15.84
N PRO A 22 7.68 -0.57 -15.01
CA PRO A 22 7.79 -0.23 -13.61
C PRO A 22 8.63 1.02 -13.40
N THR A 23 8.30 1.76 -12.36
CA THR A 23 9.14 2.80 -11.76
C THR A 23 9.55 2.36 -10.35
N THR A 24 10.17 3.24 -9.58
CA THR A 24 10.50 2.98 -8.17
C THR A 24 9.26 2.73 -7.31
N THR A 25 8.16 3.44 -7.58
CA THR A 25 6.96 3.46 -6.72
C THR A 25 5.67 3.30 -7.50
N GLY A 26 5.75 2.94 -8.77
CA GLY A 26 4.60 2.81 -9.63
C GLY A 26 4.83 1.84 -10.78
N VAL A 27 3.81 1.70 -11.61
CA VAL A 27 3.86 0.92 -12.85
C VAL A 27 2.83 1.43 -13.84
N THR A 28 3.19 1.46 -15.12
CA THR A 28 2.24 1.57 -16.22
C THR A 28 2.24 0.27 -17.02
N PHE A 29 1.10 -0.10 -17.54
CA PHE A 29 0.94 -1.30 -18.38
C PHE A 29 -0.29 -1.21 -19.26
N THR A 30 -0.32 -2.04 -20.30
CA THR A 30 -1.46 -2.13 -21.23
C THR A 30 -2.15 -3.47 -21.04
N VAL A 31 -3.48 -3.45 -20.95
CA VAL A 31 -4.31 -4.66 -20.94
C VAL A 31 -5.14 -4.69 -22.22
N THR A 32 -5.10 -5.82 -22.93
CA THR A 32 -5.93 -6.10 -24.11
C THR A 32 -6.78 -7.32 -23.81
N PRO A 33 -8.12 -7.19 -23.64
CA PRO A 33 -9.00 -8.32 -23.45
C PRO A 33 -9.25 -9.06 -24.76
N GLN A 34 -9.64 -10.34 -24.69
CA GLN A 34 -10.10 -11.09 -25.87
C GLN A 34 -11.46 -10.56 -26.35
N SER A 35 -12.34 -10.17 -25.44
CA SER A 35 -13.64 -9.57 -25.75
C SER A 35 -13.57 -8.06 -25.50
N ALA A 36 -13.60 -7.29 -26.59
CA ALA A 36 -13.48 -5.82 -26.50
C ALA A 36 -14.73 -5.14 -25.90
N ASP A 37 -15.87 -5.83 -25.90
CA ASP A 37 -17.14 -5.28 -25.43
C ASP A 37 -17.41 -5.56 -23.94
N GLU A 38 -16.62 -6.45 -23.32
CA GLU A 38 -16.79 -6.78 -21.91
C GLU A 38 -15.99 -5.83 -21.01
N TRP A 39 -16.55 -5.56 -19.85
CA TRP A 39 -15.88 -4.77 -18.82
C TRP A 39 -14.86 -5.61 -18.08
N TYR A 40 -13.73 -5.00 -17.74
CA TYR A 40 -12.69 -5.64 -16.94
C TYR A 40 -12.02 -4.67 -15.99
N CYS A 41 -11.43 -5.23 -14.92
CA CYS A 41 -10.58 -4.52 -13.98
C CYS A 41 -9.17 -5.10 -14.01
N ALA A 42 -8.23 -4.28 -13.56
CA ALA A 42 -6.90 -4.74 -13.18
C ALA A 42 -6.67 -4.49 -11.68
N TRP A 43 -5.92 -5.40 -11.06
CA TRP A 43 -5.56 -5.34 -9.65
C TRP A 43 -4.07 -5.61 -9.49
N ILE A 44 -3.41 -4.90 -8.58
CA ILE A 44 -1.99 -5.12 -8.28
C ILE A 44 -1.85 -5.51 -6.82
N THR A 45 -1.00 -6.49 -6.58
CA THR A 45 -0.65 -6.95 -5.24
C THR A 45 0.80 -7.38 -5.17
N THR A 46 1.38 -7.45 -3.98
CA THR A 46 2.72 -8.02 -3.83
C THR A 46 2.70 -9.50 -4.18
N LYS A 47 3.79 -10.00 -4.76
CA LYS A 47 3.91 -11.42 -5.10
C LYS A 47 3.78 -12.29 -3.85
N SER A 48 4.35 -11.88 -2.72
CA SER A 48 4.24 -12.60 -1.45
C SER A 48 2.79 -12.70 -0.97
N THR A 49 2.01 -11.63 -1.06
CA THR A 49 0.58 -11.67 -0.73
C THR A 49 -0.17 -12.59 -1.67
N TYR A 50 0.08 -12.52 -2.98
CA TYR A 50 -0.56 -13.39 -3.95
C TYR A 50 -0.27 -14.88 -3.69
N GLU A 51 0.98 -15.22 -3.39
CA GLU A 51 1.43 -16.61 -3.14
C GLU A 51 0.99 -17.16 -1.76
N SER A 52 0.56 -16.31 -0.83
CA SER A 52 0.06 -16.72 0.49
C SER A 52 -1.37 -17.28 0.46
N PHE A 53 -2.08 -17.12 -0.66
CA PHE A 53 -3.44 -17.62 -0.85
C PHE A 53 -3.49 -18.71 -1.91
N GLU A 54 -4.43 -19.63 -1.77
CA GLU A 54 -4.79 -20.52 -2.88
C GLU A 54 -5.30 -19.67 -4.05
N PRO A 55 -4.89 -19.94 -5.30
CA PRO A 55 -5.26 -19.10 -6.45
C PRO A 55 -6.77 -18.85 -6.60
N GLU A 56 -7.58 -19.85 -6.27
CA GLU A 56 -9.04 -19.77 -6.32
C GLU A 56 -9.62 -18.83 -5.24
N SER A 57 -8.96 -18.73 -4.08
CA SER A 57 -9.38 -17.87 -2.98
C SER A 57 -8.94 -16.42 -3.18
N TYR A 58 -7.89 -16.19 -3.96
CA TYR A 58 -7.33 -14.85 -4.11
C TYR A 58 -8.29 -13.88 -4.81
N ILE A 59 -8.97 -14.32 -5.87
CA ILE A 59 -9.93 -13.47 -6.60
C ILE A 59 -11.12 -13.06 -5.70
N GLN A 60 -11.54 -13.93 -4.78
CA GLN A 60 -12.55 -13.55 -3.78
C GLN A 60 -12.00 -12.49 -2.83
N GLY A 61 -10.72 -12.58 -2.44
CA GLY A 61 -10.05 -11.53 -1.66
C GLY A 61 -10.02 -10.19 -2.38
N VAL A 62 -9.76 -10.18 -3.69
CA VAL A 62 -9.84 -8.96 -4.53
C VAL A 62 -11.26 -8.38 -4.50
N TYR A 63 -12.29 -9.21 -4.63
CA TYR A 63 -13.68 -8.76 -4.53
C TYR A 63 -13.96 -8.08 -3.19
N TYR A 64 -13.55 -8.68 -2.07
CA TYR A 64 -13.71 -8.05 -0.76
C TYR A 64 -12.91 -6.74 -0.64
N GLY A 65 -11.72 -6.69 -1.22
CA GLY A 65 -10.92 -5.46 -1.28
C GLY A 65 -11.64 -4.33 -2.02
N LEU A 66 -12.17 -4.60 -3.21
CA LEU A 66 -12.96 -3.64 -3.99
C LEU A 66 -14.19 -3.17 -3.21
N ASN A 67 -14.90 -4.08 -2.54
CA ASN A 67 -16.07 -3.73 -1.74
C ASN A 67 -15.70 -2.81 -0.56
N ASN A 68 -14.61 -3.10 0.15
CA ASN A 68 -14.16 -2.26 1.25
C ASN A 68 -13.79 -0.84 0.78
N ILE A 69 -13.16 -0.72 -0.39
CA ILE A 69 -12.85 0.58 -0.99
C ILE A 69 -14.14 1.31 -1.38
N ALA A 70 -15.12 0.63 -1.99
CA ALA A 70 -16.41 1.22 -2.33
C ALA A 70 -17.12 1.76 -1.09
N VAL A 71 -17.20 0.97 -0.01
CA VAL A 71 -17.78 1.39 1.27
C VAL A 71 -17.02 2.61 1.85
N GLY A 72 -15.70 2.59 1.83
CA GLY A 72 -14.89 3.73 2.29
C GLY A 72 -15.12 5.01 1.48
N LYS A 73 -15.48 4.89 0.20
CA LYS A 73 -15.85 5.99 -0.69
C LYS A 73 -17.34 6.36 -0.64
N GLN A 74 -18.13 5.68 0.19
CA GLN A 74 -19.60 5.84 0.26
C GLN A 74 -20.29 5.57 -1.10
N MET A 75 -19.81 4.60 -1.83
CA MET A 75 -20.33 4.17 -3.13
C MET A 75 -20.91 2.76 -3.03
N THR A 76 -21.85 2.42 -3.92
CA THR A 76 -22.18 1.00 -4.14
C THR A 76 -20.99 0.30 -4.82
N MET A 77 -20.89 -1.01 -4.66
CA MET A 77 -19.85 -1.79 -5.33
C MET A 77 -19.94 -1.63 -6.85
N SER A 78 -21.16 -1.65 -7.41
CA SER A 78 -21.44 -1.45 -8.83
C SER A 78 -20.94 -0.09 -9.32
N ASP A 79 -21.28 1.00 -8.62
CA ASP A 79 -20.83 2.34 -9.01
C ASP A 79 -19.30 2.49 -8.91
N TYR A 80 -18.70 1.90 -7.90
CA TYR A 80 -17.26 1.90 -7.76
C TYR A 80 -16.58 1.14 -8.91
N VAL A 81 -17.04 -0.08 -9.21
CA VAL A 81 -16.51 -0.88 -10.32
C VAL A 81 -16.71 -0.16 -11.66
N LYS A 82 -17.87 0.46 -11.92
CA LYS A 82 -18.08 1.32 -13.11
C LYS A 82 -17.06 2.45 -13.21
N SER A 83 -16.64 3.01 -12.10
CA SER A 83 -15.69 4.13 -12.09
C SER A 83 -14.27 3.74 -12.45
N ILE A 84 -13.88 2.47 -12.27
CA ILE A 84 -12.54 1.98 -12.48
C ILE A 84 -12.39 0.99 -13.63
N ALA A 85 -13.48 0.27 -14.00
CA ALA A 85 -13.46 -0.73 -15.07
C ALA A 85 -13.26 -0.08 -16.44
N LYS A 86 -12.70 -0.85 -17.36
CA LYS A 86 -12.42 -0.44 -18.74
C LYS A 86 -12.98 -1.46 -19.73
N GLN A 87 -13.08 -1.07 -20.98
CA GLN A 87 -13.42 -1.92 -22.14
C GLN A 87 -12.36 -1.76 -23.22
N GLY A 88 -12.18 -2.79 -24.05
CA GLY A 88 -11.18 -2.78 -25.11
C GLY A 88 -9.75 -2.65 -24.59
N THR A 89 -8.81 -2.39 -25.48
CA THR A 89 -7.41 -2.18 -25.09
C THR A 89 -7.26 -0.86 -24.35
N ALA A 90 -6.67 -0.90 -23.16
CA ALA A 90 -6.47 0.29 -22.34
C ALA A 90 -5.15 0.27 -21.58
N GLU A 91 -4.58 1.46 -21.41
CA GLU A 91 -3.44 1.69 -20.55
C GLU A 91 -3.89 1.93 -19.11
N TRP A 92 -3.12 1.42 -18.16
CA TRP A 92 -3.32 1.56 -16.73
C TRP A 92 -2.09 2.27 -16.13
N SER A 93 -2.34 3.38 -15.43
CA SER A 93 -1.29 4.21 -14.82
C SER A 93 -1.66 4.69 -13.41
N ASN A 94 -2.62 4.03 -12.75
CA ASN A 94 -3.22 4.53 -11.51
C ASN A 94 -2.43 4.17 -10.24
N TYR A 95 -1.22 3.67 -10.39
CA TYR A 95 -0.43 3.13 -9.27
C TYR A 95 0.89 3.91 -9.07
N ASP A 96 0.93 5.15 -9.50
CA ASP A 96 2.11 5.99 -9.31
C ASP A 96 2.19 6.46 -7.84
N GLY A 97 3.28 6.12 -7.17
CA GLY A 97 3.54 6.48 -5.78
C GLY A 97 3.00 5.53 -4.71
N ASP A 98 2.24 4.48 -5.09
CA ASP A 98 1.62 3.56 -4.12
C ASP A 98 2.41 2.27 -3.90
N LEU A 99 3.36 1.96 -4.78
CA LEU A 99 4.13 0.72 -4.71
C LEU A 99 5.43 0.90 -3.93
N LYS A 100 5.85 -0.16 -3.23
CA LYS A 100 7.15 -0.19 -2.54
C LYS A 100 8.28 -0.42 -3.55
N PRO A 101 9.43 0.26 -3.44
CA PRO A 101 10.60 0.00 -4.26
C PRO A 101 11.17 -1.41 -4.08
N LYS A 102 11.91 -1.91 -5.07
CA LYS A 102 12.60 -3.22 -5.03
C LYS A 102 11.69 -4.41 -4.70
N THR A 103 10.40 -4.30 -4.97
CA THR A 103 9.39 -5.26 -4.54
C THR A 103 8.79 -5.99 -5.75
N ASP A 104 8.59 -7.29 -5.62
CA ASP A 104 7.96 -8.11 -6.64
C ASP A 104 6.43 -8.02 -6.52
N TYR A 105 5.76 -7.77 -7.63
CA TYR A 105 4.32 -7.60 -7.74
C TYR A 105 3.72 -8.51 -8.80
N VAL A 106 2.42 -8.73 -8.68
CA VAL A 106 1.58 -9.40 -9.65
C VAL A 106 0.46 -8.46 -10.09
N ILE A 107 0.29 -8.32 -11.40
CA ILE A 107 -0.87 -7.70 -12.02
C ILE A 107 -1.87 -8.81 -12.33
N LEU A 108 -3.12 -8.61 -11.98
CA LEU A 108 -4.25 -9.49 -12.32
C LEU A 108 -5.22 -8.72 -13.20
N ALA A 109 -5.64 -9.28 -14.31
CA ALA A 109 -6.73 -8.75 -15.13
C ALA A 109 -7.88 -9.75 -15.16
N PHE A 110 -9.11 -9.28 -14.91
CA PHE A 110 -10.29 -10.13 -14.80
C PHE A 110 -11.54 -9.39 -15.27
N TYR A 111 -12.50 -10.13 -15.84
CA TYR A 111 -13.77 -9.59 -16.29
C TYR A 111 -14.71 -9.28 -15.15
N VAL A 112 -15.47 -8.19 -15.29
CA VAL A 112 -16.49 -7.74 -14.34
C VAL A 112 -17.76 -7.37 -15.08
N ASP A 113 -18.92 -7.60 -14.45
CA ASP A 113 -20.20 -7.04 -14.92
C ASP A 113 -20.70 -6.00 -13.91
N PRO A 114 -20.40 -4.72 -14.14
CA PRO A 114 -20.80 -3.66 -13.23
C PRO A 114 -22.32 -3.42 -13.18
N ASN A 115 -23.12 -4.11 -14.01
CA ASN A 115 -24.57 -4.01 -14.01
C ASN A 115 -25.24 -5.16 -13.25
N ASN A 116 -24.47 -6.18 -12.85
CA ASN A 116 -24.96 -7.31 -12.07
C ASN A 116 -24.45 -7.18 -10.63
N GLU A 117 -25.26 -6.62 -9.73
CA GLU A 117 -24.88 -6.41 -8.33
C GLU A 117 -24.70 -7.72 -7.54
N ASP A 118 -25.38 -8.79 -7.96
CA ASP A 118 -25.30 -10.09 -7.30
C ASP A 118 -24.05 -10.88 -7.73
N GLN A 119 -23.53 -10.62 -8.92
CA GLN A 119 -22.36 -11.32 -9.48
C GLN A 119 -21.50 -10.37 -10.32
N LEU A 120 -20.75 -9.51 -9.66
CA LEU A 120 -19.87 -8.54 -10.32
C LEU A 120 -18.69 -9.18 -11.05
N MET A 121 -18.24 -10.35 -10.64
CA MET A 121 -17.21 -11.12 -11.34
C MET A 121 -17.89 -12.03 -12.36
N VAL A 122 -17.60 -11.82 -13.64
CA VAL A 122 -18.22 -12.59 -14.73
C VAL A 122 -17.79 -14.07 -14.69
N TYR A 123 -16.54 -14.30 -14.30
CA TYR A 123 -15.95 -15.64 -14.16
C TYR A 123 -15.29 -15.77 -12.80
N ASP A 124 -15.78 -16.68 -11.97
CA ASP A 124 -15.37 -16.80 -10.57
C ASP A 124 -13.85 -17.05 -10.37
N TYR A 125 -13.14 -17.57 -11.37
CA TYR A 125 -11.74 -17.97 -11.25
C TYR A 125 -10.89 -17.67 -12.48
N ALA A 126 -11.42 -16.93 -13.47
CA ALA A 126 -10.69 -16.64 -14.70
C ALA A 126 -10.02 -15.28 -14.62
N TYR A 127 -8.72 -15.29 -14.50
CA TYR A 127 -7.90 -14.08 -14.59
C TYR A 127 -6.58 -14.40 -15.31
N THR A 128 -6.03 -13.40 -15.95
CA THR A 128 -4.67 -13.45 -16.50
C THR A 128 -3.74 -12.69 -15.56
N LYS A 129 -2.56 -13.22 -15.31
CA LYS A 129 -1.55 -12.58 -14.46
C LYS A 129 -0.28 -12.25 -15.23
N ALA A 130 0.38 -11.19 -14.80
CA ALA A 130 1.74 -10.84 -15.19
C ALA A 130 2.54 -10.41 -13.95
N GLU A 131 3.83 -10.70 -13.95
CA GLU A 131 4.72 -10.37 -12.84
C GLU A 131 5.64 -9.23 -13.24
N PHE A 132 5.98 -8.36 -12.29
CA PHE A 132 6.99 -7.33 -12.45
C PHE A 132 7.67 -7.03 -11.12
N ARG A 133 8.78 -6.30 -11.20
CA ARG A 133 9.48 -5.79 -10.02
C ARG A 133 9.64 -4.29 -10.17
N THR A 134 9.33 -3.55 -9.11
CA THR A 134 9.60 -2.11 -9.05
C THR A 134 11.09 -1.84 -9.06
N GLU A 135 11.47 -0.70 -9.63
CA GLU A 135 12.86 -0.32 -9.77
C GLU A 135 13.54 -0.06 -8.43
N THR A 136 14.85 -0.18 -8.44
CA THR A 136 15.68 0.27 -7.33
C THR A 136 15.81 1.78 -7.40
N PRO A 137 15.57 2.53 -6.30
CA PRO A 137 15.84 3.94 -6.27
C PRO A 137 17.31 4.21 -6.65
N THR A 138 17.51 5.09 -7.61
CA THR A 138 18.88 5.49 -8.02
C THR A 138 19.57 6.37 -6.98
N THR A 139 18.77 6.92 -6.08
CA THR A 139 19.19 7.76 -4.96
C THR A 139 18.48 7.27 -3.72
N GLU A 140 19.23 6.82 -2.74
CA GLU A 140 18.65 6.41 -1.45
C GLU A 140 18.28 7.66 -0.65
N ILE A 141 17.03 7.72 -0.19
CA ILE A 141 16.67 8.68 0.85
C ILE A 141 17.48 8.28 2.08
N SER A 142 18.41 9.12 2.47
CA SER A 142 19.16 8.89 3.72
C SER A 142 18.51 9.70 4.84
N LEU A 143 18.26 9.04 5.96
CA LEU A 143 17.80 9.68 7.18
C LEU A 143 18.84 9.45 8.26
N THR A 144 19.33 10.53 8.85
CA THR A 144 20.17 10.50 10.02
C THR A 144 19.53 11.33 11.12
N LEU A 145 19.27 10.69 12.25
CA LEU A 145 18.76 11.35 13.46
C LEU A 145 19.93 11.74 14.33
N GLY A 146 19.96 13.00 14.72
CA GLY A 146 20.86 13.50 15.75
C GLY A 146 20.28 13.33 17.15
N ASP A 147 20.95 13.93 18.13
CA ASP A 147 20.49 13.92 19.52
C ASP A 147 19.19 14.71 19.69
N ILE A 148 18.40 14.31 20.69
CA ILE A 148 17.27 15.10 21.16
C ILE A 148 17.83 16.38 21.78
N LYS A 149 17.50 17.52 21.18
CA LYS A 149 17.99 18.83 21.64
C LYS A 149 17.15 19.41 22.76
N ASN A 150 15.84 19.15 22.71
CA ASN A 150 14.90 19.65 23.69
C ASN A 150 13.74 18.69 23.87
N LEU A 151 13.27 18.56 25.10
CA LEU A 151 12.04 17.88 25.46
C LEU A 151 11.34 18.73 26.52
N THR A 152 10.17 19.27 26.21
CA THR A 152 9.38 20.11 27.09
C THR A 152 8.04 19.45 27.36
N ASP A 153 7.80 19.04 28.60
CA ASP A 153 6.50 18.51 29.06
C ASP A 153 5.50 19.66 29.16
N ASN A 154 4.38 19.56 28.48
CA ASN A 154 3.32 20.57 28.48
C ASN A 154 2.37 20.41 29.68
N GLY A 155 2.47 19.31 30.43
CA GLY A 155 1.61 19.03 31.59
C GLY A 155 0.19 18.60 31.26
N ASP A 156 -0.13 18.39 30.00
CA ASP A 156 -1.47 17.99 29.49
C ASP A 156 -1.48 16.58 28.89
N GLY A 157 -0.44 15.81 29.10
CA GLY A 157 -0.24 14.49 28.48
C GLY A 157 0.45 14.55 27.13
N THR A 158 1.02 15.71 26.80
CA THR A 158 1.85 15.90 25.58
C THR A 158 3.20 16.52 25.95
N ALA A 159 4.18 16.38 25.05
CA ALA A 159 5.44 17.09 25.11
C ALA A 159 5.87 17.58 23.73
N GLU A 160 6.59 18.69 23.70
CA GLU A 160 7.34 19.11 22.51
C GLU A 160 8.73 18.49 22.53
N VAL A 161 9.08 17.81 21.45
CA VAL A 161 10.43 17.25 21.25
C VAL A 161 11.09 17.90 20.04
N THR A 162 12.33 18.35 20.21
CA THR A 162 13.16 18.87 19.09
C THR A 162 14.31 17.93 18.82
N VAL A 163 14.41 17.47 17.59
CA VAL A 163 15.46 16.54 17.11
C VAL A 163 16.14 17.13 15.89
N HIS A 164 17.46 17.00 15.80
CA HIS A 164 18.17 17.35 14.58
C HIS A 164 18.05 16.23 13.56
N VAL A 165 17.45 16.52 12.40
CA VAL A 165 17.20 15.54 11.34
C VAL A 165 17.97 15.95 10.09
N LYS A 166 18.76 15.02 9.55
CA LYS A 166 19.37 15.13 8.23
C LYS A 166 18.68 14.14 7.31
N ALA A 167 18.07 14.63 6.27
CA ALA A 167 17.50 13.78 5.23
C ALA A 167 17.90 14.30 3.85
N SER A 168 18.40 13.44 3.01
CA SER A 168 18.62 13.76 1.60
C SER A 168 17.44 13.30 0.78
N LEU A 169 16.99 14.13 -0.16
CA LEU A 169 15.97 13.83 -1.16
C LEU A 169 14.54 13.62 -0.62
N ALA A 170 14.32 13.85 0.67
CA ALA A 170 12.98 13.83 1.24
C ALA A 170 12.33 15.22 1.13
N THR A 171 11.03 15.26 0.93
CA THR A 171 10.24 16.50 0.82
C THR A 171 9.41 16.80 2.05
N SER A 172 9.17 15.80 2.87
CA SER A 172 8.40 15.93 4.12
C SER A 172 8.82 14.89 5.16
N TYR A 173 8.48 15.15 6.42
CA TYR A 173 8.62 14.19 7.51
C TYR A 173 7.30 14.01 8.23
N ARG A 174 7.13 12.82 8.79
CA ARG A 174 6.14 12.58 9.82
C ARG A 174 6.84 12.00 11.04
N ILE A 175 6.50 12.48 12.22
CA ILE A 175 7.11 12.06 13.48
C ILE A 175 6.01 11.51 14.38
N GLY A 176 6.21 10.30 14.90
CA GLY A 176 5.39 9.68 15.93
C GLY A 176 6.23 9.25 17.12
N ALA A 177 5.62 9.07 18.28
CA ALA A 177 6.27 8.52 19.45
C ALA A 177 5.50 7.31 19.98
N HIS A 178 6.23 6.28 20.35
CA HIS A 178 5.72 5.06 20.95
C HIS A 178 6.51 4.72 22.21
N THR A 179 5.83 4.14 23.20
CA THR A 179 6.53 3.61 24.36
C THR A 179 7.38 2.41 23.95
N GLN A 180 8.47 2.17 24.68
CA GLN A 180 9.31 1.00 24.45
C GLN A 180 8.49 -0.30 24.57
N THR A 181 7.54 -0.36 25.50
CA THR A 181 6.66 -1.53 25.68
C THR A 181 5.85 -1.82 24.42
N GLU A 182 5.23 -0.80 23.81
CA GLU A 182 4.46 -0.98 22.55
C GLU A 182 5.34 -1.49 21.43
N ILE A 183 6.56 -0.96 21.31
CA ILE A 183 7.53 -1.43 20.30
C ILE A 183 7.90 -2.90 20.53
N ASP A 184 8.20 -3.28 21.76
CA ASP A 184 8.59 -4.66 22.10
C ASP A 184 7.45 -5.66 21.86
N GLU A 185 6.19 -5.25 22.13
CA GLU A 185 5.00 -6.05 21.84
C GLU A 185 4.83 -6.28 20.33
N GLU A 186 5.03 -5.28 19.50
CA GLU A 186 4.92 -5.42 18.06
C GLU A 186 6.03 -6.29 17.46
N ILE A 187 7.26 -6.14 17.95
CA ILE A 187 8.36 -7.03 17.55
C ILE A 187 8.00 -8.49 17.91
N ALA A 188 7.44 -8.71 19.10
CA ALA A 188 7.01 -10.03 19.53
C ALA A 188 5.86 -10.60 18.65
N ASN A 189 5.02 -9.73 18.08
CA ASN A 189 3.96 -10.07 17.14
C ASN A 189 4.46 -10.29 15.69
N GLY A 190 5.76 -10.09 15.43
CA GLY A 190 6.38 -10.33 14.13
C GLY A 190 6.41 -9.12 13.21
N TYR A 191 6.08 -7.92 13.70
CA TYR A 191 6.15 -6.69 12.91
C TYR A 191 7.52 -6.03 13.07
N GLY A 192 8.22 -5.83 11.95
CA GLY A 192 9.53 -5.16 11.90
C GLY A 192 9.43 -3.65 11.69
N PRO A 193 10.55 -2.93 11.79
CA PRO A 193 10.60 -1.49 11.56
C PRO A 193 10.07 -1.05 10.19
N GLU A 194 10.16 -1.90 9.19
CA GLU A 194 9.62 -1.68 7.84
C GLU A 194 8.09 -1.61 7.81
N ASP A 195 7.42 -2.26 8.76
CA ASP A 195 5.97 -2.29 8.84
C ASP A 195 5.42 -1.09 9.62
N TRP A 196 6.24 -0.45 10.47
CA TRP A 196 5.81 0.61 11.36
C TRP A 196 5.46 1.92 10.66
N GLY A 197 6.11 2.20 9.52
CA GLY A 197 5.97 3.47 8.82
C GLY A 197 4.56 3.77 8.31
N ASP A 198 3.83 2.76 7.86
CA ASP A 198 2.49 2.93 7.30
C ASP A 198 1.38 2.73 8.32
N PHE A 199 1.57 1.83 9.26
CA PHE A 199 0.53 1.48 10.23
C PHE A 199 0.54 2.40 11.45
N TRP A 200 1.69 2.65 12.06
CA TRP A 200 1.80 3.29 13.36
C TRP A 200 1.69 4.82 13.31
N ILE A 201 2.28 5.43 12.28
CA ILE A 201 2.21 6.89 12.12
C ILE A 201 0.83 7.36 11.70
N SER A 202 0.00 6.50 11.08
CA SER A 202 -1.35 6.86 10.64
C SER A 202 -2.42 6.73 11.71
N TRP A 203 -2.19 5.95 12.77
CA TRP A 203 -3.21 5.62 13.78
C TRP A 203 -3.08 6.37 15.09
N ARG A 204 -1.95 7.03 15.34
CA ARG A 204 -1.72 7.79 16.58
C ARG A 204 -1.46 9.26 16.30
N PRO A 205 -1.65 10.14 17.31
CA PRO A 205 -1.27 11.54 17.19
C PRO A 205 0.17 11.65 16.72
N SER A 206 0.34 12.11 15.50
CA SER A 206 1.64 12.34 14.88
C SER A 206 1.63 13.74 14.31
N SER A 207 2.75 14.43 14.37
CA SER A 207 2.91 15.71 13.73
C SER A 207 3.46 15.53 12.33
N ASP A 208 2.71 16.02 11.33
CA ASP A 208 3.26 16.24 10.00
C ASP A 208 4.10 17.51 10.05
N VAL A 209 5.37 17.35 9.81
CA VAL A 209 6.28 18.51 9.70
C VAL A 209 6.67 18.59 8.23
N GLU A 210 6.11 19.56 7.53
CA GLU A 210 6.57 19.95 6.21
C GLU A 210 7.85 20.76 6.40
N GLY A 211 8.97 20.20 6.00
CA GLY A 211 10.27 20.83 6.15
C GLY A 211 11.15 20.63 4.93
N ILE A 212 11.97 21.62 4.66
CA ILE A 212 13.01 21.50 3.64
C ILE A 212 14.06 20.53 4.19
N CYS A 213 14.19 19.38 3.52
CA CYS A 213 15.26 18.44 3.80
C CYS A 213 16.57 19.07 3.30
N SER A 214 17.36 19.55 4.21
CA SER A 214 18.70 20.04 3.92
C SER A 214 19.74 18.91 4.10
N PRO A 215 20.73 18.77 3.23
CA PRO A 215 21.87 17.89 3.46
C PRO A 215 22.62 18.23 4.75
N GLU A 216 22.56 19.46 5.21
CA GLU A 216 23.16 19.92 6.46
C GLU A 216 22.30 19.59 7.68
N GLY A 217 21.03 19.26 7.46
CA GLY A 217 20.04 18.96 8.48
C GLY A 217 19.29 20.19 8.98
N ALA A 218 18.21 19.93 9.69
CA ALA A 218 17.37 20.94 10.34
C ALA A 218 16.90 20.43 11.70
N ASP A 219 16.63 21.36 12.61
CA ASP A 219 15.98 21.06 13.86
C ASP A 219 14.45 20.96 13.62
N VAL A 220 13.90 19.81 13.91
CA VAL A 220 12.48 19.50 13.74
C VAL A 220 11.82 19.40 15.11
N THR A 221 10.78 20.19 15.36
CA THR A 221 10.00 20.12 16.61
C THR A 221 8.67 19.47 16.34
N ALA A 222 8.34 18.47 17.14
CA ALA A 222 7.08 17.73 17.05
C ALA A 222 6.38 17.66 18.40
N LEU A 223 5.05 17.63 18.36
CA LEU A 223 4.22 17.34 19.52
C LEU A 223 4.01 15.83 19.61
N ILE A 224 4.32 15.22 20.76
CA ILE A 224 4.19 13.80 21.02
C ILE A 224 3.31 13.53 22.22
N PRO A 225 2.59 12.39 22.30
CA PRO A 225 2.03 11.89 23.56
C PRO A 225 3.14 11.69 24.57
N PHE A 226 2.94 12.12 25.81
CA PHE A 226 4.00 12.03 26.83
C PHE A 226 3.44 11.75 28.23
N VAL A 227 4.05 10.80 28.90
CA VAL A 227 3.84 10.51 30.32
C VAL A 227 5.21 10.47 31.00
N ALA A 228 5.40 11.31 31.98
CA ALA A 228 6.68 11.40 32.71
C ALA A 228 7.08 10.05 33.32
N GLY A 229 8.35 9.68 33.15
CA GLY A 229 8.89 8.41 33.65
C GLY A 229 8.74 7.22 32.72
N GLN A 230 8.11 7.36 31.56
CA GLN A 230 8.12 6.35 30.52
C GLN A 230 9.24 6.58 29.50
N GLY A 231 9.80 5.50 28.98
CA GLY A 231 10.70 5.54 27.81
C GLY A 231 9.91 5.59 26.52
N TYR A 232 10.35 6.40 25.57
CA TYR A 232 9.73 6.53 24.25
C TYR A 232 10.74 6.32 23.14
N CYS A 233 10.30 5.69 22.07
CA CYS A 233 10.99 5.65 20.79
C CYS A 233 10.33 6.66 19.83
N LEU A 234 11.12 7.51 19.21
CA LEU A 234 10.66 8.40 18.15
C LEU A 234 10.78 7.67 16.82
N ILE A 235 9.69 7.64 16.08
CA ILE A 235 9.60 7.04 14.74
C ILE A 235 9.48 8.17 13.74
N PHE A 236 10.37 8.17 12.76
CA PHE A 236 10.38 9.14 11.67
C PHE A 236 10.07 8.44 10.37
N ARG A 237 9.15 9.04 9.63
CA ARG A 237 8.89 8.69 8.24
C ARG A 237 9.27 9.89 7.37
N VAL A 238 10.04 9.65 6.33
CA VAL A 238 10.39 10.64 5.30
C VAL A 238 9.74 10.25 3.97
N ARG A 239 9.34 11.27 3.22
CA ARG A 239 8.83 11.12 1.85
C ARG A 239 9.61 12.00 0.90
#